data_7d80a89e0baef72192e9780b7f645d82
#
_entry.id   7d80a89e0baef72192e9780b7f645d82
#
_cell.length_a   1.000
_cell.length_b   1.000
_cell.length_c   1.000
_cell.angle_alpha   90.00
_cell.angle_beta   90.00
_cell.angle_gamma   90.00
#
_symmetry.space_group_name_H-M   'P 1'
#
loop_
_entity.id
_entity.type
_entity.pdbx_description
1 polymer ?
#
loop_
_entity_poly.entity_id
_entity_poly.type
_entity_poly.pdbx_seq_one_letter_code
_entity_poly.pdbx_strand_id
1 'polypeptide(L)'
;YTKEYAAQVNHPVKYSWYDAMTYEYGRYHEDGLGEYNYQFMEKEGDKVPADHFFANFNWTKEKNDYSVTMAQWLGRSQYDVFAGLELQQGGSYKTKVKWDALFDENGKLRLSLGLFAPDTITSLGKTGEDYHKNENIFFTGYQGDPTGQKPEDKDWYGIANLVADRTPAVGRTFTTSFNTGHGKKWFVDGKVSKDSEWNYRSVSGILPTWRWWQTSSGTKLQADYDFEDAYNGGNSLKFAGNLAENTNQDVRLYSTKLEVTDKTKLRVAHKGGKGSKVYVEFATQKNYTYGGENARKELTLTDDWTKDEFDLGELAGQKIYGIKLTFENTAAVGDYQFNLGELTVTDNQETPQAPTALTVAKQSLKNAQEAEAIVQFTGNKDADFYEVYEKDGDTWRLLTGSSATTIYLPKVSRSASATGASQELKVVAVGKNGLRSEAATTNFDWGMTVQDTSLPRPLAENIVP
;
A
#
# COMPACT_ATOMS: atom_id res chain seq x y z
N TYR A 1 10.16 -3.21 -31.50
CA TYR A 1 8.70 -3.23 -31.29
C TYR A 1 8.29 -2.61 -29.94
N THR A 2 8.72 -3.16 -28.79
CA THR A 2 8.31 -2.64 -27.45
C THR A 2 8.67 -1.18 -27.24
N LYS A 3 9.88 -0.76 -27.66
CA LYS A 3 10.34 0.64 -27.56
C LYS A 3 9.64 1.56 -28.55
N GLU A 4 9.33 1.06 -29.74
CA GLU A 4 8.56 1.81 -30.75
C GLU A 4 7.13 2.06 -30.23
N TYR A 5 6.50 1.05 -29.66
CA TYR A 5 5.18 1.21 -29.05
C TYR A 5 5.23 2.15 -27.84
N ALA A 6 6.24 2.04 -26.97
CA ALA A 6 6.42 2.93 -25.84
C ALA A 6 6.52 4.41 -26.26
N ALA A 7 7.21 4.68 -27.38
CA ALA A 7 7.30 6.02 -27.95
C ALA A 7 5.94 6.51 -28.50
N GLN A 8 5.16 5.64 -29.14
CA GLN A 8 3.83 5.98 -29.66
C GLN A 8 2.83 6.37 -28.55
N VAL A 9 2.88 5.67 -27.42
CA VAL A 9 1.99 5.92 -26.27
C VAL A 9 2.58 6.89 -25.24
N ASN A 10 3.77 7.45 -25.52
CA ASN A 10 4.52 8.34 -24.62
C ASN A 10 4.66 7.77 -23.19
N HIS A 11 4.93 6.47 -23.12
CA HIS A 11 5.13 5.77 -21.85
C HIS A 11 6.45 4.98 -21.88
N PRO A 12 7.42 5.26 -20.98
CA PRO A 12 8.70 4.57 -20.97
C PRO A 12 8.50 3.09 -20.58
N VAL A 13 8.94 2.20 -21.48
CA VAL A 13 8.97 0.75 -21.24
C VAL A 13 10.41 0.30 -21.29
N LYS A 14 10.85 -0.42 -20.26
CA LYS A 14 12.16 -1.04 -20.17
C LYS A 14 12.06 -2.54 -20.38
N TYR A 15 13.05 -3.10 -21.04
CA TYR A 15 13.16 -4.53 -21.29
C TYR A 15 14.29 -5.12 -20.46
N SER A 16 14.02 -6.19 -19.72
CA SER A 16 15.02 -6.94 -18.96
C SER A 16 15.24 -8.30 -19.62
N TRP A 17 16.50 -8.61 -19.93
CA TRP A 17 16.89 -9.92 -20.44
C TRP A 17 17.16 -10.87 -19.28
N TYR A 18 16.57 -12.05 -19.32
CA TYR A 18 16.86 -13.11 -18.34
C TYR A 18 18.01 -13.98 -18.84
N ASP A 19 18.90 -14.36 -17.94
CA ASP A 19 20.07 -15.19 -18.16
C ASP A 19 19.68 -16.67 -18.41
N ALA A 20 19.00 -16.89 -19.53
CA ALA A 20 18.54 -18.22 -19.94
C ALA A 20 19.10 -18.63 -21.32
N MET A 21 19.93 -17.79 -21.92
CA MET A 21 20.43 -18.01 -23.27
C MET A 21 21.82 -17.37 -23.44
N THR A 22 22.69 -18.08 -24.14
CA THR A 22 24.00 -17.59 -24.55
C THR A 22 24.09 -17.61 -26.07
N TYR A 23 25.01 -16.82 -26.62
CA TYR A 23 25.21 -16.73 -28.05
C TYR A 23 25.75 -18.04 -28.64
N GLU A 24 26.69 -18.67 -27.92
CA GLU A 24 27.40 -19.86 -28.43
C GLU A 24 26.72 -21.16 -28.09
N TYR A 25 26.21 -21.28 -26.83
CA TYR A 25 25.72 -22.56 -26.31
C TYR A 25 24.18 -22.67 -26.26
N GLY A 26 23.46 -21.67 -26.81
CA GLY A 26 22.01 -21.68 -26.79
C GLY A 26 21.44 -21.55 -25.38
N ARG A 27 20.55 -22.44 -24.94
CA ARG A 27 19.93 -22.39 -23.61
C ARG A 27 20.93 -22.78 -22.53
N TYR A 28 21.48 -21.80 -21.87
CA TYR A 28 22.46 -21.96 -20.80
C TYR A 28 22.37 -20.77 -19.82
N HIS A 29 22.65 -21.02 -18.55
CA HIS A 29 22.73 -19.95 -17.54
C HIS A 29 24.19 -19.73 -17.15
N GLU A 30 24.68 -18.52 -17.35
CA GLU A 30 26.03 -18.14 -16.89
C GLU A 30 26.02 -17.73 -15.39
N ASP A 31 24.85 -17.46 -14.83
CA ASP A 31 24.67 -16.91 -13.48
C ASP A 31 25.39 -15.57 -13.28
N GLY A 32 25.46 -14.78 -14.33
CA GLY A 32 26.11 -13.47 -14.40
C GLY A 32 26.16 -12.94 -15.81
N LEU A 33 26.53 -11.67 -15.96
CA LEU A 33 26.85 -11.08 -17.25
C LEU A 33 28.28 -11.44 -17.63
N GLY A 34 28.46 -12.16 -18.72
CA GLY A 34 29.74 -12.72 -19.14
C GLY A 34 29.97 -12.72 -20.64
N GLU A 35 31.03 -13.43 -21.09
CA GLU A 35 31.47 -13.44 -22.49
C GLU A 35 30.49 -14.14 -23.42
N TYR A 36 29.61 -14.99 -22.92
CA TYR A 36 28.65 -15.74 -23.77
C TYR A 36 27.25 -15.12 -23.82
N ASN A 37 27.00 -14.05 -23.07
CA ASN A 37 25.68 -13.39 -23.02
C ASN A 37 25.73 -11.86 -23.06
N TYR A 38 26.94 -11.23 -23.15
CA TYR A 38 27.05 -9.76 -23.15
C TYR A 38 26.36 -9.11 -24.36
N GLN A 39 26.22 -9.80 -25.47
CA GLN A 39 25.60 -9.31 -26.70
C GLN A 39 24.14 -8.85 -26.46
N PHE A 40 23.46 -9.42 -25.47
CA PHE A 40 22.10 -8.99 -25.09
C PHE A 40 22.07 -7.62 -24.40
N MET A 41 23.21 -7.13 -23.94
CA MET A 41 23.37 -5.83 -23.29
C MET A 41 24.21 -4.84 -24.12
N GLU A 42 24.87 -5.29 -25.17
CA GLU A 42 25.73 -4.48 -26.00
C GLU A 42 24.90 -3.48 -26.83
N LYS A 43 25.40 -2.26 -26.94
CA LYS A 43 24.80 -1.24 -27.80
C LYS A 43 25.22 -1.42 -29.21
N GLU A 44 24.30 -1.44 -30.14
CA GLU A 44 24.54 -1.40 -31.56
C GLU A 44 24.07 -0.05 -32.14
N GLY A 45 24.97 0.94 -32.21
CA GLY A 45 24.61 2.32 -32.46
C GLY A 45 23.70 2.88 -31.38
N ASP A 46 22.52 3.39 -31.75
CA ASP A 46 21.50 3.88 -30.81
C ASP A 46 20.58 2.79 -30.30
N LYS A 47 20.75 1.55 -30.78
CA LYS A 47 19.90 0.43 -30.35
C LYS A 47 20.50 -0.24 -29.11
N VAL A 48 19.64 -0.47 -28.13
CA VAL A 48 19.95 -1.21 -26.91
C VAL A 48 19.03 -2.41 -26.87
N PRO A 49 19.54 -3.65 -27.03
CA PRO A 49 18.70 -4.86 -27.04
C PRO A 49 17.93 -5.04 -25.75
N ALA A 50 18.60 -4.87 -24.59
CA ALA A 50 17.97 -4.91 -23.30
C ALA A 50 18.44 -3.73 -22.42
N ASP A 51 17.52 -3.20 -21.63
CA ASP A 51 17.81 -2.13 -20.66
C ASP A 51 18.48 -2.69 -19.41
N HIS A 52 18.09 -3.93 -19.03
CA HIS A 52 18.58 -4.61 -17.84
C HIS A 52 18.89 -6.07 -18.17
N PHE A 53 19.74 -6.66 -17.32
CA PHE A 53 20.08 -8.08 -17.37
C PHE A 53 19.76 -8.71 -16.00
N PHE A 54 19.01 -9.79 -15.97
CA PHE A 54 18.67 -10.53 -14.77
C PHE A 54 19.48 -11.84 -14.76
N ALA A 55 20.55 -11.87 -13.94
CA ALA A 55 21.37 -13.04 -13.76
C ALA A 55 20.61 -14.15 -13.03
N ASN A 56 20.80 -15.39 -13.43
CA ASN A 56 20.23 -16.55 -12.77
C ASN A 56 20.80 -16.71 -11.33
N PHE A 57 20.42 -17.72 -10.60
CA PHE A 57 20.46 -17.78 -9.12
C PHE A 57 21.77 -18.31 -8.51
N ASN A 58 22.68 -18.91 -9.32
CA ASN A 58 23.90 -19.53 -8.81
C ASN A 58 25.13 -18.62 -8.90
N TRP A 59 24.91 -17.29 -8.86
CA TRP A 59 25.99 -16.33 -8.87
C TRP A 59 26.92 -16.50 -7.64
N THR A 60 28.18 -16.16 -7.82
CA THR A 60 29.20 -16.11 -6.78
C THR A 60 29.80 -14.71 -6.74
N LYS A 61 30.67 -14.47 -5.76
CA LYS A 61 31.42 -13.20 -5.68
C LYS A 61 32.20 -12.95 -6.99
N GLU A 62 32.88 -13.97 -7.50
CA GLU A 62 33.70 -13.90 -8.71
C GLU A 62 32.85 -13.58 -9.95
N LYS A 63 31.69 -14.24 -10.08
CA LYS A 63 30.74 -13.97 -11.17
C LYS A 63 30.14 -12.56 -11.09
N ASN A 64 29.84 -12.07 -9.89
CA ASN A 64 29.36 -10.72 -9.68
C ASN A 64 30.44 -9.68 -10.00
N ASP A 65 31.69 -9.89 -9.55
CA ASP A 65 32.83 -9.01 -9.87
C ASP A 65 33.09 -9.00 -11.39
N TYR A 66 32.97 -10.15 -12.06
CA TYR A 66 33.12 -10.24 -13.52
C TYR A 66 31.96 -9.54 -14.23
N SER A 67 30.73 -9.67 -13.75
CA SER A 67 29.56 -8.94 -14.28
C SER A 67 29.73 -7.42 -14.17
N VAL A 68 30.32 -6.92 -13.07
CA VAL A 68 30.65 -5.49 -12.91
C VAL A 68 31.65 -5.07 -14.00
N THR A 69 32.72 -5.86 -14.19
CA THR A 69 33.76 -5.58 -15.20
C THR A 69 33.16 -5.58 -16.62
N MET A 70 32.32 -6.56 -16.93
CA MET A 70 31.66 -6.68 -18.22
C MET A 70 30.71 -5.52 -18.50
N ALA A 71 29.88 -5.15 -17.51
CA ALA A 71 28.99 -3.99 -17.64
C ALA A 71 29.77 -2.69 -17.92
N GLN A 72 30.87 -2.47 -17.19
CA GLN A 72 31.75 -1.31 -17.40
C GLN A 72 32.39 -1.33 -18.78
N TRP A 73 32.86 -2.47 -19.25
CA TRP A 73 33.41 -2.64 -20.57
C TRP A 73 32.40 -2.29 -21.68
N LEU A 74 31.14 -2.64 -21.49
CA LEU A 74 30.01 -2.30 -22.38
C LEU A 74 29.58 -0.83 -22.26
N GLY A 75 30.21 -0.02 -21.40
CA GLY A 75 29.77 1.35 -21.12
C GLY A 75 28.41 1.42 -20.44
N ARG A 76 28.04 0.37 -19.69
CA ARG A 76 26.78 0.24 -18.94
C ARG A 76 27.02 0.42 -17.43
N SER A 77 25.95 0.75 -16.72
CA SER A 77 25.97 0.74 -15.27
C SER A 77 26.00 -0.71 -14.75
N GLN A 78 26.84 -0.98 -13.75
CA GLN A 78 26.79 -2.26 -13.05
C GLN A 78 25.40 -2.55 -12.44
N TYR A 79 24.63 -1.49 -12.16
CA TYR A 79 23.26 -1.59 -11.64
C TYR A 79 22.20 -1.85 -12.71
N ASP A 80 22.58 -1.94 -13.98
CA ASP A 80 21.73 -2.49 -15.04
C ASP A 80 21.71 -4.03 -14.99
N VAL A 81 22.61 -4.64 -14.21
CA VAL A 81 22.68 -6.09 -13.97
C VAL A 81 22.08 -6.39 -12.59
N PHE A 82 21.16 -7.34 -12.57
CA PHE A 82 20.45 -7.78 -11.36
C PHE A 82 20.89 -9.18 -10.95
N ALA A 83 21.44 -9.33 -9.76
CA ALA A 83 21.67 -10.64 -9.15
C ALA A 83 20.32 -11.24 -8.73
N GLY A 84 19.91 -12.33 -9.36
CA GLY A 84 18.62 -12.97 -9.11
C GLY A 84 18.58 -13.68 -7.76
N LEU A 85 17.54 -13.42 -6.98
CA LEU A 85 17.21 -14.20 -5.78
C LEU A 85 16.01 -15.09 -6.07
N GLU A 86 16.21 -16.39 -5.94
CA GLU A 86 15.18 -17.40 -6.08
C GLU A 86 14.39 -17.50 -4.76
N LEU A 87 13.18 -16.92 -4.72
CA LEU A 87 12.35 -16.87 -3.54
C LEU A 87 11.30 -18.00 -3.50
N GLN A 88 10.99 -18.56 -4.65
CA GLN A 88 9.92 -19.56 -4.78
C GLN A 88 10.28 -20.87 -4.05
N GLN A 89 11.44 -21.46 -4.36
CA GLN A 89 11.88 -22.71 -3.75
C GLN A 89 12.46 -22.48 -2.35
N GLY A 90 13.08 -21.32 -2.13
CA GLY A 90 13.66 -20.93 -0.85
C GLY A 90 12.64 -20.56 0.23
N GLY A 91 11.36 -20.32 -0.14
CA GLY A 91 10.31 -19.94 0.78
C GLY A 91 10.40 -18.48 1.20
N SER A 92 10.47 -17.55 0.23
CA SER A 92 10.51 -16.10 0.43
C SER A 92 11.69 -15.67 1.31
N TYR A 93 11.49 -14.98 2.42
CA TYR A 93 12.55 -14.53 3.34
C TYR A 93 13.29 -15.67 4.07
N LYS A 94 12.90 -16.91 3.88
CA LYS A 94 13.65 -18.09 4.37
C LYS A 94 14.75 -18.54 3.40
N THR A 95 14.81 -17.93 2.21
CA THR A 95 15.85 -18.19 1.22
C THR A 95 17.23 -17.85 1.81
N LYS A 96 18.16 -18.79 1.60
CA LYS A 96 19.58 -18.53 1.96
C LYS A 96 20.23 -17.67 0.91
N VAL A 97 20.77 -16.56 1.31
CA VAL A 97 21.39 -15.58 0.43
C VAL A 97 22.88 -15.46 0.74
N LYS A 98 23.72 -15.48 -0.28
CA LYS A 98 25.17 -15.26 -0.17
C LYS A 98 25.47 -13.75 -0.09
N TRP A 99 25.10 -13.11 1.01
CA TRP A 99 25.20 -11.66 1.16
C TRP A 99 26.60 -11.10 0.89
N ASP A 100 27.66 -11.80 1.34
CA ASP A 100 29.04 -11.38 1.12
C ASP A 100 29.43 -11.34 -0.36
N ALA A 101 28.75 -12.09 -1.21
CA ALA A 101 28.93 -12.03 -2.66
C ALA A 101 28.19 -10.84 -3.30
N LEU A 102 27.18 -10.29 -2.64
CA LEU A 102 26.44 -9.12 -3.12
C LEU A 102 27.09 -7.80 -2.75
N PHE A 103 27.76 -7.73 -1.60
CA PHE A 103 28.40 -6.50 -1.12
C PHE A 103 29.89 -6.46 -1.46
N ASP A 104 30.39 -5.27 -1.79
CA ASP A 104 31.81 -5.01 -1.88
C ASP A 104 32.42 -4.82 -0.49
N GLU A 105 33.74 -4.59 -0.44
CA GLU A 105 34.49 -4.35 0.81
C GLU A 105 34.08 -3.08 1.56
N ASN A 106 33.36 -2.16 0.89
CA ASN A 106 32.85 -0.91 1.47
C ASN A 106 31.37 -1.05 1.89
N GLY A 107 30.80 -2.25 1.83
CA GLY A 107 29.40 -2.51 2.13
C GLY A 107 28.41 -2.02 1.07
N LYS A 108 28.88 -1.77 -0.16
CA LYS A 108 28.09 -1.33 -1.29
C LYS A 108 27.66 -2.51 -2.14
N LEU A 109 26.43 -2.50 -2.66
CA LEU A 109 25.99 -3.54 -3.60
C LEU A 109 26.84 -3.50 -4.89
N ARG A 110 27.33 -4.65 -5.30
CA ARG A 110 28.04 -4.85 -6.58
C ARG A 110 27.09 -4.71 -7.77
N LEU A 111 25.91 -5.26 -7.66
CA LEU A 111 24.88 -5.32 -8.69
C LEU A 111 23.54 -4.89 -8.08
N SER A 112 22.55 -4.65 -8.91
CA SER A 112 21.17 -4.54 -8.44
C SER A 112 20.65 -5.90 -7.98
N LEU A 113 19.60 -5.88 -7.13
CA LEU A 113 18.95 -7.09 -6.64
C LEU A 113 17.69 -7.38 -7.45
N GLY A 114 17.55 -8.61 -7.96
CA GLY A 114 16.37 -9.09 -8.66
C GLY A 114 15.62 -10.12 -7.83
N LEU A 115 14.34 -9.89 -7.54
CA LEU A 115 13.51 -10.81 -6.79
C LEU A 115 12.70 -11.68 -7.75
N PHE A 116 12.89 -13.00 -7.73
CA PHE A 116 12.10 -13.93 -8.50
C PHE A 116 11.00 -14.55 -7.64
N ALA A 117 9.76 -14.47 -8.13
CA ALA A 117 8.55 -14.95 -7.45
C ALA A 117 8.38 -14.44 -6.00
N PRO A 118 8.40 -13.10 -5.78
CA PRO A 118 8.22 -12.53 -4.44
C PRO A 118 6.83 -12.79 -3.84
N ASP A 119 5.85 -13.13 -4.69
CA ASP A 119 4.49 -13.54 -4.32
C ASP A 119 4.45 -14.82 -3.48
N THR A 120 5.52 -15.61 -3.46
CA THR A 120 5.67 -16.82 -2.61
C THR A 120 5.43 -16.53 -1.12
N ILE A 121 5.60 -15.27 -0.70
CA ILE A 121 5.29 -14.84 0.66
C ILE A 121 3.85 -15.17 1.07
N THR A 122 2.92 -15.21 0.11
CA THR A 122 1.50 -15.53 0.35
C THR A 122 1.31 -16.96 0.81
N SER A 123 2.22 -17.87 0.46
CA SER A 123 2.17 -19.28 0.84
C SER A 123 2.67 -19.57 2.27
N LEU A 124 3.28 -18.57 2.93
CA LEU A 124 3.88 -18.74 4.27
C LEU A 124 2.87 -18.62 5.41
N GLY A 125 1.66 -18.17 5.14
CA GLY A 125 0.61 -17.98 6.14
C GLY A 125 -0.74 -18.48 5.62
N LYS A 126 -1.71 -18.56 6.55
CA LYS A 126 -3.08 -19.01 6.23
C LYS A 126 -4.10 -17.87 6.34
N THR A 127 -3.76 -16.79 7.00
CA THR A 127 -4.62 -15.64 7.27
C THR A 127 -4.01 -14.36 6.72
N GLY A 128 -4.82 -13.31 6.60
CA GLY A 128 -4.33 -11.97 6.25
C GLY A 128 -3.34 -11.42 7.29
N GLU A 129 -3.52 -11.77 8.56
CA GLU A 129 -2.61 -11.38 9.65
C GLU A 129 -1.24 -12.07 9.50
N ASP A 130 -1.22 -13.39 9.21
CA ASP A 130 0.02 -14.10 8.89
C ASP A 130 0.74 -13.48 7.70
N TYR A 131 -0.02 -13.11 6.66
CA TYR A 131 0.54 -12.45 5.48
C TYR A 131 1.26 -11.16 5.84
N HIS A 132 0.63 -10.27 6.60
CA HIS A 132 1.25 -8.99 6.99
C HIS A 132 2.44 -9.18 7.92
N LYS A 133 2.41 -10.14 8.82
CA LYS A 133 3.56 -10.50 9.65
C LYS A 133 4.74 -10.96 8.79
N ASN A 134 4.49 -11.84 7.82
CA ASN A 134 5.51 -12.32 6.91
C ASN A 134 6.01 -11.20 5.98
N GLU A 135 5.11 -10.33 5.50
CA GLU A 135 5.45 -9.16 4.70
C GLU A 135 6.34 -8.17 5.46
N ASN A 136 6.07 -7.93 6.74
CA ASN A 136 6.93 -7.10 7.59
C ASN A 136 8.35 -7.68 7.68
N ILE A 137 8.49 -8.99 7.92
CA ILE A 137 9.80 -9.65 7.94
C ILE A 137 10.49 -9.55 6.57
N PHE A 138 9.75 -9.74 5.48
CA PHE A 138 10.28 -9.63 4.12
C PHE A 138 10.86 -8.24 3.83
N PHE A 139 10.15 -7.18 4.21
CA PHE A 139 10.58 -5.81 3.96
C PHE A 139 11.60 -5.28 4.95
N THR A 140 11.42 -5.51 6.26
CA THR A 140 12.23 -4.87 7.31
C THR A 140 13.14 -5.83 8.08
N GLY A 141 13.12 -7.12 7.72
CA GLY A 141 13.86 -8.15 8.45
C GLY A 141 13.21 -8.53 9.77
N TYR A 142 13.86 -9.44 10.49
CA TYR A 142 13.32 -9.98 11.74
C TYR A 142 13.26 -8.97 12.90
N GLN A 143 14.05 -7.91 12.83
CA GLN A 143 14.12 -6.90 13.89
C GLN A 143 13.27 -5.67 13.62
N GLY A 144 12.68 -5.57 12.42
CA GLY A 144 11.92 -4.40 12.00
C GLY A 144 12.74 -3.12 11.88
N ASP A 145 14.07 -3.22 11.88
CA ASP A 145 15.00 -2.09 11.76
C ASP A 145 15.56 -2.00 10.33
N PRO A 146 15.16 -0.99 9.53
CA PRO A 146 15.64 -0.81 8.17
C PRO A 146 17.07 -0.25 8.11
N THR A 147 17.71 0.10 9.25
CA THR A 147 19.07 0.63 9.25
C THR A 147 20.16 -0.45 9.14
N GLY A 148 19.75 -1.73 9.04
CA GLY A 148 20.58 -2.74 8.46
C GLY A 148 21.66 -3.32 9.37
N GLN A 149 21.30 -3.67 10.57
CA GLN A 149 22.16 -4.62 11.28
C GLN A 149 21.83 -6.03 10.81
N LYS A 150 22.84 -6.73 10.27
CA LYS A 150 22.74 -8.15 9.96
C LYS A 150 22.28 -8.88 11.21
N PRO A 151 21.14 -9.61 11.18
CA PRO A 151 20.79 -10.47 12.30
C PRO A 151 21.87 -11.54 12.45
N GLU A 152 22.43 -11.71 13.64
CA GLU A 152 23.55 -12.63 13.89
C GLU A 152 23.21 -14.08 13.54
N ASP A 153 21.92 -14.45 13.63
CA ASP A 153 21.45 -15.83 13.49
C ASP A 153 20.45 -16.04 12.35
N LYS A 154 20.21 -15.03 11.49
CA LYS A 154 19.24 -15.10 10.39
C LYS A 154 19.86 -14.70 9.06
N ASP A 155 19.43 -15.37 8.01
CA ASP A 155 19.94 -15.15 6.65
C ASP A 155 19.28 -13.96 5.94
N TRP A 156 18.16 -13.43 6.44
CA TRP A 156 17.38 -12.41 5.76
C TRP A 156 17.52 -11.01 6.39
N TYR A 157 18.02 -10.07 5.62
CA TYR A 157 18.22 -8.68 6.06
C TYR A 157 16.96 -7.82 6.04
N GLY A 158 15.98 -8.17 5.16
CA GLY A 158 14.90 -7.27 4.79
C GLY A 158 15.26 -6.39 3.57
N ILE A 159 14.32 -6.28 2.64
CA ILE A 159 14.53 -5.54 1.38
C ILE A 159 14.80 -4.05 1.62
N ALA A 160 14.19 -3.45 2.64
CA ALA A 160 14.40 -2.04 3.00
C ALA A 160 15.86 -1.70 3.32
N ASN A 161 16.68 -2.69 3.71
CA ASN A 161 18.11 -2.53 3.94
C ASN A 161 18.94 -2.49 2.66
N LEU A 162 18.40 -2.93 1.54
CA LEU A 162 19.09 -3.13 0.27
C LEU A 162 18.69 -2.13 -0.80
N VAL A 163 17.55 -1.47 -0.62
CA VAL A 163 16.94 -0.59 -1.61
C VAL A 163 16.99 0.86 -1.12
N ALA A 164 17.47 1.75 -1.97
CA ALA A 164 17.42 3.18 -1.68
C ALA A 164 15.97 3.62 -1.47
N ASP A 165 15.75 4.39 -0.41
CA ASP A 165 14.45 4.94 -0.07
C ASP A 165 13.91 5.84 -1.19
N ARG A 166 12.79 5.44 -1.80
CA ARG A 166 12.07 6.20 -2.83
C ARG A 166 10.61 6.29 -2.42
N THR A 167 10.24 7.43 -1.88
CA THR A 167 8.87 7.65 -1.46
C THR A 167 7.95 8.11 -2.59
N PRO A 168 6.69 7.59 -2.69
CA PRO A 168 5.63 8.18 -3.50
C PRO A 168 4.96 9.38 -2.81
N ALA A 169 5.19 9.61 -1.52
CA ALA A 169 4.64 10.73 -0.77
C ALA A 169 5.39 12.03 -1.12
N VAL A 170 5.04 12.62 -2.26
CA VAL A 170 5.68 13.80 -2.84
C VAL A 170 4.66 14.88 -3.17
N GLY A 171 5.12 16.13 -3.34
CA GLY A 171 4.26 17.26 -3.71
C GLY A 171 3.64 17.93 -2.49
N ARG A 172 2.35 18.30 -2.56
CA ARG A 172 1.67 19.11 -1.52
C ARG A 172 0.54 18.39 -0.81
N THR A 173 0.21 17.18 -1.27
CA THR A 173 -0.87 16.40 -0.68
C THR A 173 -0.42 14.96 -0.49
N PHE A 174 -0.56 14.48 0.72
CA PHE A 174 -0.34 13.11 1.12
C PHE A 174 -1.42 12.70 2.11
N THR A 175 -2.13 11.62 1.81
CA THR A 175 -3.14 11.03 2.69
C THR A 175 -2.93 9.53 2.77
N THR A 176 -3.05 9.00 3.96
CA THR A 176 -3.09 7.56 4.20
C THR A 176 -4.10 7.23 5.28
N SER A 177 -4.89 6.20 5.07
CA SER A 177 -5.68 5.51 6.08
C SER A 177 -5.06 4.15 6.43
N PHE A 178 -3.79 3.92 6.06
CA PHE A 178 -3.08 2.66 6.26
C PHE A 178 -3.74 1.46 5.57
N ASN A 179 -4.64 1.71 4.63
CA ASN A 179 -5.45 0.70 3.97
C ASN A 179 -4.59 -0.23 3.11
N THR A 180 -4.57 -1.51 3.47
CA THR A 180 -3.81 -2.55 2.78
C THR A 180 -4.48 -3.06 1.49
N GLY A 181 -5.65 -2.53 1.14
CA GLY A 181 -6.43 -2.96 -0.02
C GLY A 181 -7.27 -4.22 0.22
N HIS A 182 -7.36 -4.66 1.46
CA HIS A 182 -8.27 -5.72 1.90
C HIS A 182 -8.67 -5.51 3.37
N GLY A 183 -9.66 -6.23 3.83
CA GLY A 183 -10.10 -6.15 5.22
C GLY A 183 -11.21 -7.13 5.55
N LYS A 184 -11.50 -7.27 6.84
CA LYS A 184 -12.63 -8.03 7.37
C LYS A 184 -13.92 -7.20 7.32
N LYS A 185 -13.78 -5.90 7.47
CA LYS A 185 -14.83 -4.89 7.46
C LYS A 185 -14.36 -3.67 6.67
N TRP A 186 -15.30 -2.84 6.22
CA TRP A 186 -14.99 -1.51 5.69
C TRP A 186 -15.55 -0.45 6.62
N PHE A 187 -14.69 0.47 7.01
CA PHE A 187 -15.03 1.57 7.90
C PHE A 187 -15.11 2.88 7.13
N VAL A 188 -16.01 3.74 7.58
CA VAL A 188 -16.16 5.13 7.15
C VAL A 188 -16.33 5.98 8.40
N ASP A 189 -15.40 6.90 8.64
CA ASP A 189 -15.39 7.78 9.82
C ASP A 189 -15.58 7.02 11.15
N GLY A 190 -14.86 5.92 11.29
CA GLY A 190 -14.87 5.07 12.47
C GLY A 190 -16.09 4.15 12.60
N LYS A 191 -16.99 4.13 11.61
CA LYS A 191 -18.22 3.30 11.62
C LYS A 191 -18.16 2.22 10.55
N VAL A 192 -18.64 1.02 10.90
CA VAL A 192 -18.73 -0.09 9.95
C VAL A 192 -19.76 0.21 8.87
N SER A 193 -19.33 0.24 7.60
CA SER A 193 -20.18 0.42 6.41
C SER A 193 -20.36 -0.88 5.62
N LYS A 194 -19.46 -1.85 5.81
CA LYS A 194 -19.56 -3.22 5.29
C LYS A 194 -18.99 -4.17 6.32
N ASP A 195 -19.76 -5.17 6.72
CA ASP A 195 -19.38 -6.20 7.70
C ASP A 195 -19.20 -7.55 6.98
N SER A 196 -18.20 -7.62 6.14
CA SER A 196 -17.76 -8.84 5.47
C SER A 196 -16.38 -8.64 4.85
N GLU A 197 -15.65 -9.73 4.65
CA GLU A 197 -14.35 -9.72 4.00
C GLU A 197 -14.42 -9.12 2.58
N TRP A 198 -13.37 -8.39 2.24
CA TRP A 198 -13.24 -7.74 0.94
C TRP A 198 -11.77 -7.64 0.50
N ASN A 199 -11.56 -7.50 -0.81
CA ASN A 199 -10.25 -7.35 -1.42
C ASN A 199 -10.36 -6.42 -2.64
N TYR A 200 -10.07 -5.13 -2.43
CA TYR A 200 -10.13 -4.08 -3.45
C TYR A 200 -8.76 -3.42 -3.57
N ARG A 201 -7.84 -4.05 -4.30
CA ARG A 201 -6.43 -3.64 -4.38
C ARG A 201 -6.23 -2.24 -4.96
N SER A 202 -7.12 -1.77 -5.80
CA SER A 202 -7.06 -0.42 -6.38
C SER A 202 -7.27 0.72 -5.38
N VAL A 203 -7.73 0.42 -4.16
CA VAL A 203 -7.89 1.39 -3.07
C VAL A 203 -6.85 1.22 -1.95
N SER A 204 -5.81 0.44 -2.18
CA SER A 204 -4.67 0.33 -1.26
C SER A 204 -4.00 1.70 -1.11
N GLY A 205 -3.81 2.12 0.14
CA GLY A 205 -3.13 3.37 0.46
C GLY A 205 -1.61 3.25 0.34
N ILE A 206 -0.92 4.38 0.52
CA ILE A 206 0.53 4.40 0.69
C ILE A 206 0.84 3.90 2.10
N LEU A 207 1.36 2.68 2.19
CA LEU A 207 1.73 2.07 3.46
C LEU A 207 3.03 2.65 4.00
N PRO A 208 3.27 2.60 5.33
CA PRO A 208 4.48 3.15 5.92
C PRO A 208 5.75 2.63 5.25
N THR A 209 6.67 3.54 4.96
CA THR A 209 7.97 3.25 4.33
C THR A 209 8.78 2.32 5.21
N TRP A 210 8.78 2.61 6.51
CA TRP A 210 9.53 1.86 7.52
C TRP A 210 8.56 1.11 8.43
N ARG A 211 8.59 -0.20 8.41
CA ARG A 211 7.65 -1.09 9.10
C ARG A 211 8.33 -1.91 10.20
N TRP A 212 8.55 -1.52 11.35
CA TRP A 212 8.26 -0.22 11.97
C TRP A 212 9.56 0.22 12.59
N TRP A 213 10.16 1.24 12.11
CA TRP A 213 11.45 1.68 12.65
C TRP A 213 11.23 2.37 13.98
N GLN A 214 11.55 1.65 15.07
CA GLN A 214 11.29 2.08 16.43
C GLN A 214 12.57 2.23 17.23
N THR A 215 12.65 3.34 17.96
CA THR A 215 13.62 3.56 19.04
C THR A 215 12.87 3.82 20.34
N SER A 216 13.35 3.29 21.48
CA SER A 216 12.68 3.46 22.77
C SER A 216 13.70 3.49 23.89
N SER A 217 13.46 4.31 24.92
CA SER A 217 14.19 4.26 26.17
C SER A 217 13.79 3.08 27.08
N GLY A 218 12.71 2.37 26.72
CA GLY A 218 12.17 1.22 27.43
C GLY A 218 11.75 0.09 26.49
N THR A 219 10.80 -0.72 26.89
CA THR A 219 10.20 -1.75 26.04
C THR A 219 9.43 -1.09 24.91
N LYS A 220 9.62 -1.58 23.68
CA LYS A 220 8.91 -1.07 22.51
C LYS A 220 7.46 -1.56 22.51
N LEU A 221 6.51 -0.67 22.17
CA LEU A 221 5.16 -1.06 21.82
C LEU A 221 5.18 -1.93 20.58
N GLN A 222 4.31 -2.92 20.52
CA GLN A 222 4.08 -3.69 19.30
C GLN A 222 3.29 -2.84 18.32
N ALA A 223 3.81 -2.66 17.12
CA ALA A 223 3.13 -1.99 16.03
C ALA A 223 2.61 -3.03 15.04
N ASP A 224 1.32 -2.97 14.67
CA ASP A 224 0.72 -3.86 13.68
C ASP A 224 -0.55 -3.23 13.07
N TYR A 225 -1.09 -3.86 12.03
CA TYR A 225 -2.40 -3.48 11.48
C TYR A 225 -3.53 -4.07 12.32
N ASP A 226 -4.51 -3.24 12.65
CA ASP A 226 -5.76 -3.63 13.31
C ASP A 226 -6.90 -3.69 12.28
N PHE A 227 -7.38 -4.90 11.99
CA PHE A 227 -8.46 -5.14 11.03
C PHE A 227 -9.85 -5.16 11.70
N GLU A 228 -9.90 -5.02 13.02
CA GLU A 228 -11.16 -5.01 13.76
C GLU A 228 -11.65 -3.60 14.09
N ASP A 229 -10.73 -2.62 14.11
CA ASP A 229 -11.05 -1.23 14.43
C ASP A 229 -10.27 -0.27 13.54
N ALA A 230 -10.96 0.48 12.70
CA ALA A 230 -10.36 1.43 11.77
C ALA A 230 -11.20 2.71 11.64
N TYR A 231 -10.55 3.79 11.20
CA TYR A 231 -11.25 5.05 10.90
C TYR A 231 -11.82 5.04 9.49
N ASN A 232 -10.99 4.74 8.47
CA ASN A 232 -11.38 4.62 7.08
C ASN A 232 -10.73 3.39 6.43
N GLY A 233 -11.45 2.71 5.54
CA GLY A 233 -10.93 1.54 4.84
C GLY A 233 -11.02 0.26 5.67
N GLY A 234 -10.03 -0.62 5.57
CA GLY A 234 -10.05 -1.97 6.14
C GLY A 234 -9.28 -2.15 7.43
N ASN A 235 -8.43 -1.21 7.81
CA ASN A 235 -7.56 -1.33 8.98
C ASN A 235 -7.02 0.02 9.45
N SER A 236 -6.60 0.06 10.70
CA SER A 236 -5.78 1.13 11.26
C SER A 236 -4.39 0.62 11.64
N LEU A 237 -3.50 1.50 12.06
CA LEU A 237 -2.20 1.14 12.61
C LEU A 237 -2.29 1.18 14.14
N LYS A 238 -2.10 0.02 14.79
CA LYS A 238 -2.22 -0.16 16.22
C LYS A 238 -0.87 -0.26 16.89
N PHE A 239 -0.74 0.42 18.03
CA PHE A 239 0.39 0.34 18.94
C PHE A 239 -0.12 -0.19 20.28
N ALA A 240 0.41 -1.32 20.73
CA ALA A 240 -0.07 -1.99 21.94
C ALA A 240 1.08 -2.54 22.78
N GLY A 241 0.87 -2.62 24.09
CA GLY A 241 1.84 -3.19 25.04
C GLY A 241 1.83 -2.50 26.38
N ASN A 242 2.97 -2.50 27.05
CA ASN A 242 3.14 -1.83 28.33
C ASN A 242 4.19 -0.72 28.18
N LEU A 243 3.86 0.47 28.64
CA LEU A 243 4.81 1.58 28.77
C LEU A 243 5.41 1.57 30.18
N ALA A 244 6.72 1.42 30.28
CA ALA A 244 7.40 1.63 31.56
C ALA A 244 7.35 3.12 31.94
N GLU A 245 7.57 3.42 33.21
CA GLU A 245 7.68 4.80 33.68
C GLU A 245 8.77 5.57 32.90
N ASN A 246 8.48 6.81 32.55
CA ASN A 246 9.40 7.71 31.79
C ASN A 246 9.88 7.12 30.44
N THR A 247 9.02 6.35 29.76
CA THR A 247 9.33 5.91 28.38
C THR A 247 9.21 7.07 27.40
N ASN A 248 10.18 7.17 26.51
CA ASN A 248 10.12 7.95 25.28
C ASN A 248 10.35 6.98 24.12
N GLN A 249 9.35 6.84 23.24
CA GLN A 249 9.41 5.95 22.09
C GLN A 249 9.09 6.69 20.82
N ASP A 250 9.97 6.59 19.85
CA ASP A 250 9.77 7.05 18.48
C ASP A 250 9.38 5.89 17.58
N VAL A 251 8.43 6.13 16.69
CA VAL A 251 8.06 5.23 15.60
C VAL A 251 8.10 6.01 14.29
N ARG A 252 9.13 5.81 13.49
CA ARG A 252 9.24 6.41 12.16
C ARG A 252 8.34 5.66 11.21
N LEU A 253 7.48 6.41 10.48
CA LEU A 253 6.47 5.85 9.58
C LEU A 253 6.83 6.08 8.12
N TYR A 254 7.09 7.32 7.74
CA TYR A 254 7.23 7.68 6.34
C TYR A 254 8.48 8.48 6.04
N SER A 255 9.17 8.09 4.98
CA SER A 255 9.98 8.98 4.17
C SER A 255 9.05 9.74 3.22
N THR A 256 9.26 11.04 3.07
CA THR A 256 8.42 11.92 2.24
C THR A 256 9.26 12.97 1.51
N LYS A 257 8.62 13.71 0.59
CA LYS A 257 9.13 14.96 0.00
C LYS A 257 7.97 15.92 -0.17
N LEU A 258 7.32 16.28 0.95
CA LEU A 258 6.15 17.14 0.93
C LEU A 258 6.55 18.61 1.02
N GLU A 259 6.01 19.43 0.13
CA GLU A 259 6.18 20.87 0.12
C GLU A 259 5.14 21.52 1.04
N VAL A 260 5.59 22.35 1.97
CA VAL A 260 4.71 23.05 2.90
C VAL A 260 4.44 24.47 2.39
N THR A 261 3.17 24.86 2.35
CA THR A 261 2.70 26.20 2.06
C THR A 261 2.08 26.83 3.31
N ASP A 262 1.73 28.08 3.25
CA ASP A 262 1.00 28.81 4.29
C ASP A 262 -0.43 28.26 4.55
N LYS A 263 -0.94 27.40 3.64
CA LYS A 263 -2.25 26.76 3.74
C LYS A 263 -2.18 25.30 4.14
N THR A 264 -0.97 24.75 4.31
CA THR A 264 -0.80 23.33 4.61
C THR A 264 -1.32 23.02 6.01
N LYS A 265 -2.14 21.97 6.08
CA LYS A 265 -2.68 21.44 7.32
C LYS A 265 -2.27 19.97 7.50
N LEU A 266 -2.13 19.58 8.77
CA LEU A 266 -2.07 18.20 9.21
C LEU A 266 -3.44 17.84 9.76
N ARG A 267 -4.01 16.70 9.32
CA ARG A 267 -5.18 16.06 9.94
C ARG A 267 -4.80 14.66 10.37
N VAL A 268 -5.21 14.28 11.57
CA VAL A 268 -4.89 12.98 12.16
C VAL A 268 -6.14 12.39 12.80
N ALA A 269 -6.62 11.26 12.30
CA ALA A 269 -7.64 10.48 12.98
C ALA A 269 -6.96 9.42 13.85
N HIS A 270 -7.32 9.39 15.13
CA HIS A 270 -6.71 8.51 16.11
C HIS A 270 -7.69 8.12 17.22
N LYS A 271 -7.32 7.11 18.01
CA LYS A 271 -8.12 6.59 19.12
C LYS A 271 -7.21 6.01 20.20
N GLY A 272 -7.57 6.19 21.47
CA GLY A 272 -6.84 5.64 22.61
C GLY A 272 -5.66 6.49 23.06
N GLY A 273 -4.62 5.85 23.62
CA GLY A 273 -3.40 6.54 24.07
C GLY A 273 -3.43 7.05 25.51
N LYS A 274 -4.46 6.71 26.29
CA LYS A 274 -4.61 7.17 27.68
C LYS A 274 -3.39 6.85 28.54
N GLY A 275 -2.98 7.84 29.32
CA GLY A 275 -1.81 7.73 30.20
C GLY A 275 -0.48 8.11 29.54
N SER A 276 -0.51 8.54 28.29
CA SER A 276 0.65 9.06 27.56
C SER A 276 0.34 10.41 26.90
N LYS A 277 1.37 11.01 26.30
CA LYS A 277 1.28 12.03 25.27
C LYS A 277 1.72 11.43 23.96
N VAL A 278 0.99 11.70 22.89
CA VAL A 278 1.34 11.25 21.53
C VAL A 278 1.52 12.44 20.63
N TYR A 279 2.59 12.43 19.87
CA TYR A 279 2.93 13.53 18.97
C TYR A 279 3.12 12.99 17.55
N VAL A 280 2.72 13.81 16.57
CA VAL A 280 3.20 13.70 15.19
C VAL A 280 4.37 14.65 15.02
N GLU A 281 5.50 14.15 14.57
CA GLU A 281 6.70 14.95 14.35
C GLU A 281 7.20 14.84 12.92
N PHE A 282 7.73 15.96 12.42
CA PHE A 282 8.25 16.08 11.06
C PHE A 282 9.76 16.29 11.06
N ALA A 283 10.43 15.60 10.12
CA ALA A 283 11.80 15.94 9.75
C ALA A 283 11.78 16.93 8.59
N THR A 284 12.33 18.13 8.79
CA THR A 284 12.44 19.15 7.74
C THR A 284 13.81 19.15 7.04
N GLN A 285 14.68 18.19 7.39
CA GLN A 285 16.00 17.99 6.78
C GLN A 285 16.10 16.59 6.16
N LYS A 286 16.87 16.48 5.06
CA LYS A 286 17.04 15.22 4.31
C LYS A 286 17.66 14.06 5.10
N ASN A 287 18.38 14.38 6.18
CA ASN A 287 18.99 13.38 7.06
C ASN A 287 18.03 12.85 8.12
N TYR A 288 16.73 13.16 8.01
CA TYR A 288 15.68 12.76 8.95
C TYR A 288 15.94 13.24 10.40
N THR A 289 16.52 14.43 10.56
CA THR A 289 16.62 15.09 11.87
C THR A 289 15.24 15.64 12.26
N TYR A 290 14.76 15.19 13.41
CA TYR A 290 13.52 15.63 14.05
C TYR A 290 13.80 16.64 15.17
N GLY A 291 12.77 17.30 15.70
CA GLY A 291 12.90 18.26 16.80
C GLY A 291 13.10 19.69 16.35
N GLY A 292 12.82 20.02 15.09
CA GLY A 292 12.76 21.40 14.62
C GLY A 292 11.62 22.18 15.28
N GLU A 293 11.78 23.50 15.40
CA GLU A 293 10.74 24.40 15.89
C GLU A 293 9.46 24.22 15.02
N ASN A 294 8.29 24.20 15.67
CA ASN A 294 6.97 24.02 15.04
C ASN A 294 6.74 22.67 14.33
N ALA A 295 7.74 21.78 14.29
CA ALA A 295 7.68 20.50 13.60
C ALA A 295 7.06 19.36 14.45
N ARG A 296 6.49 19.68 15.61
CA ARG A 296 5.88 18.73 16.55
C ARG A 296 4.46 19.16 16.91
N LYS A 297 3.48 18.24 16.78
CA LYS A 297 2.06 18.51 17.10
C LYS A 297 1.56 17.44 18.08
N GLU A 298 1.04 17.87 19.25
CA GLU A 298 0.50 16.99 20.30
C GLU A 298 -0.95 16.64 19.97
N LEU A 299 -1.31 15.35 20.01
CA LEU A 299 -2.66 14.84 19.75
C LEU A 299 -3.53 14.98 20.99
N THR A 300 -4.81 15.28 20.79
CA THR A 300 -5.86 15.34 21.85
C THR A 300 -6.45 13.94 22.07
N LEU A 301 -5.85 13.15 22.97
CA LEU A 301 -6.18 11.76 23.14
C LEU A 301 -7.58 11.53 23.70
N THR A 302 -8.35 10.63 23.09
CA THR A 302 -9.71 10.22 23.50
C THR A 302 -9.88 8.71 23.35
N ASP A 303 -10.85 8.13 24.08
CA ASP A 303 -11.15 6.70 23.99
C ASP A 303 -11.92 6.33 22.71
N ASP A 304 -12.53 7.29 22.04
CA ASP A 304 -13.22 7.14 20.77
C ASP A 304 -12.41 7.71 19.61
N TRP A 305 -12.78 7.33 18.37
CA TRP A 305 -12.21 7.93 17.18
C TRP A 305 -12.41 9.45 17.17
N THR A 306 -11.31 10.18 17.08
CA THR A 306 -11.31 11.65 16.97
C THR A 306 -10.37 12.08 15.86
N LYS A 307 -10.58 13.29 15.36
CA LYS A 307 -9.75 13.90 14.32
C LYS A 307 -9.22 15.23 14.80
N ASP A 308 -7.90 15.32 14.96
CA ASP A 308 -7.19 16.56 15.20
C ASP A 308 -6.79 17.22 13.88
N GLU A 309 -6.83 18.56 13.85
CA GLU A 309 -6.34 19.37 12.74
C GLU A 309 -5.37 20.43 13.27
N PHE A 310 -4.21 20.54 12.60
CA PHE A 310 -3.15 21.50 12.93
C PHE A 310 -2.78 22.29 11.70
N ASP A 311 -2.53 23.59 11.90
CA ASP A 311 -1.91 24.45 10.90
C ASP A 311 -0.40 24.18 10.85
N LEU A 312 0.14 24.01 9.65
CA LEU A 312 1.57 23.85 9.39
C LEU A 312 2.17 25.07 8.68
N GLY A 313 1.44 26.19 8.58
CA GLY A 313 1.89 27.41 7.90
C GLY A 313 3.21 27.96 8.45
N GLU A 314 3.54 27.71 9.72
CA GLU A 314 4.83 28.09 10.32
C GLU A 314 6.04 27.36 9.69
N LEU A 315 5.81 26.23 8.99
CA LEU A 315 6.81 25.51 8.21
C LEU A 315 6.81 25.87 6.72
N ALA A 316 6.05 26.90 6.31
CA ALA A 316 5.92 27.29 4.91
C ALA A 316 7.28 27.54 4.24
N GLY A 317 7.43 27.09 3.01
CA GLY A 317 8.68 27.14 2.25
C GLY A 317 9.67 26.02 2.57
N GLN A 318 9.44 25.22 3.60
CA GLN A 318 10.21 24.03 3.91
C GLN A 318 9.64 22.78 3.22
N LYS A 319 10.38 21.68 3.29
CA LYS A 319 9.91 20.35 2.90
C LYS A 319 9.90 19.43 4.11
N ILE A 320 8.88 18.59 4.19
CA ILE A 320 8.83 17.48 5.13
C ILE A 320 9.48 16.27 4.46
N TYR A 321 10.55 15.74 5.07
CA TYR A 321 11.27 14.57 4.58
C TYR A 321 10.95 13.30 5.36
N GLY A 322 10.39 13.41 6.56
CA GLY A 322 10.00 12.26 7.35
C GLY A 322 8.85 12.58 8.31
N ILE A 323 8.05 11.56 8.60
CA ILE A 323 6.95 11.62 9.56
C ILE A 323 7.14 10.49 10.56
N LYS A 324 7.08 10.82 11.86
CA LYS A 324 7.10 9.84 12.95
C LYS A 324 6.00 10.13 13.97
N LEU A 325 5.69 9.13 14.79
CA LEU A 325 5.02 9.31 16.06
C LEU A 325 6.03 9.27 17.20
N THR A 326 5.76 10.03 18.25
CA THR A 326 6.49 9.96 19.52
C THR A 326 5.49 9.74 20.65
N PHE A 327 5.76 8.72 21.46
CA PHE A 327 4.99 8.38 22.65
C PHE A 327 5.81 8.74 23.89
N GLU A 328 5.21 9.51 24.81
CA GLU A 328 5.85 9.92 26.06
C GLU A 328 4.89 9.67 27.22
N ASN A 329 5.40 9.14 28.34
CA ASN A 329 4.65 8.98 29.57
C ASN A 329 5.54 9.24 30.78
N THR A 330 4.94 9.63 31.89
CA THR A 330 5.63 9.86 33.17
C THR A 330 5.40 8.75 34.17
N ALA A 331 4.30 8.02 34.06
CA ALA A 331 3.94 6.87 34.90
C ALA A 331 3.82 5.61 34.04
N ALA A 332 4.08 4.45 34.61
CA ALA A 332 3.88 3.18 33.92
C ALA A 332 2.40 3.01 33.50
N VAL A 333 2.18 2.50 32.29
CA VAL A 333 0.85 2.23 31.76
C VAL A 333 0.80 0.77 31.31
N GLY A 334 -0.09 -0.03 31.93
CA GLY A 334 -0.39 -1.39 31.50
C GLY A 334 -1.45 -1.40 30.41
N ASP A 335 -1.45 -2.45 29.59
CA ASP A 335 -2.44 -2.67 28.51
C ASP A 335 -2.67 -1.45 27.61
N TYR A 336 -1.59 -0.72 27.34
CA TYR A 336 -1.63 0.47 26.51
C TYR A 336 -2.07 0.14 25.10
N GLN A 337 -2.97 0.96 24.56
CA GLN A 337 -3.41 0.86 23.17
C GLN A 337 -3.60 2.26 22.56
N PHE A 338 -3.10 2.41 21.32
CA PHE A 338 -3.30 3.60 20.50
C PHE A 338 -3.47 3.15 19.04
N ASN A 339 -4.52 3.64 18.39
CA ASN A 339 -4.79 3.39 16.98
C ASN A 339 -4.64 4.70 16.19
N LEU A 340 -3.88 4.65 15.10
CA LEU A 340 -3.77 5.70 14.10
C LEU A 340 -4.58 5.29 12.86
N GLY A 341 -5.65 6.02 12.57
CA GLY A 341 -6.61 5.65 11.52
C GLY A 341 -6.46 6.43 10.22
N GLU A 342 -5.99 7.68 10.30
CA GLU A 342 -5.73 8.52 9.12
C GLU A 342 -4.64 9.53 9.43
N LEU A 343 -3.80 9.82 8.45
CA LEU A 343 -2.83 10.91 8.47
C LEU A 343 -2.86 11.61 7.12
N THR A 344 -3.14 12.91 7.13
CA THR A 344 -3.20 13.76 5.93
C THR A 344 -2.35 14.99 6.14
N VAL A 345 -1.46 15.28 5.19
CA VAL A 345 -0.75 16.56 5.06
C VAL A 345 -1.15 17.14 3.70
N THR A 346 -1.81 18.30 3.69
CA THR A 346 -2.31 18.88 2.44
C THR A 346 -2.51 20.38 2.53
N ASP A 347 -2.25 21.12 1.45
CA ASP A 347 -2.66 22.53 1.28
C ASP A 347 -4.00 22.67 0.57
N ASN A 348 -4.60 21.56 0.10
CA ASN A 348 -5.92 21.54 -0.51
C ASN A 348 -6.99 21.13 0.51
N GLN A 349 -7.84 22.09 0.87
CA GLN A 349 -8.98 21.89 1.78
C GLN A 349 -10.31 21.73 1.03
N GLU A 350 -10.30 21.71 -0.31
CA GLU A 350 -11.53 21.63 -1.10
C GLU A 350 -12.05 20.19 -1.17
N THR A 351 -13.35 20.05 -0.98
CA THR A 351 -14.06 18.78 -1.21
C THR A 351 -14.05 18.45 -2.69
N PRO A 352 -13.72 17.20 -3.09
CA PRO A 352 -13.76 16.82 -4.49
C PRO A 352 -15.18 16.94 -5.07
N GLN A 353 -15.27 17.20 -6.37
CA GLN A 353 -16.56 17.24 -7.03
C GLN A 353 -17.21 15.85 -7.07
N ALA A 354 -18.52 15.79 -6.95
CA ALA A 354 -19.26 14.55 -7.10
C ALA A 354 -19.06 13.95 -8.50
N PRO A 355 -19.06 12.62 -8.62
CA PRO A 355 -19.17 11.96 -9.92
C PRO A 355 -20.42 12.41 -10.67
N THR A 356 -20.39 12.40 -11.99
CA THR A 356 -21.54 12.78 -12.82
C THR A 356 -21.93 11.68 -13.79
N ALA A 357 -23.11 11.76 -14.38
CA ALA A 357 -23.63 10.80 -15.37
C ALA A 357 -23.58 9.33 -14.88
N LEU A 358 -23.86 9.10 -13.59
CA LEU A 358 -23.93 7.76 -13.02
C LEU A 358 -25.09 6.96 -13.63
N THR A 359 -24.77 5.80 -14.17
CA THR A 359 -25.75 4.87 -14.78
C THR A 359 -25.43 3.43 -14.42
N VAL A 360 -26.48 2.59 -14.43
CA VAL A 360 -26.33 1.13 -14.46
C VAL A 360 -26.25 0.71 -15.94
N ALA A 361 -25.04 0.53 -16.44
CA ALA A 361 -24.77 0.23 -17.85
C ALA A 361 -25.22 -1.19 -18.26
N LYS A 362 -25.10 -2.14 -17.34
CA LYS A 362 -25.56 -3.53 -17.48
C LYS A 362 -26.00 -4.07 -16.14
N GLN A 363 -26.97 -4.95 -16.15
CA GLN A 363 -27.38 -5.72 -14.97
C GLN A 363 -27.88 -7.10 -15.37
N SER A 364 -27.77 -8.05 -14.45
CA SER A 364 -28.28 -9.41 -14.59
C SER A 364 -28.81 -9.89 -13.24
N LEU A 365 -30.06 -10.26 -13.19
CA LEU A 365 -30.68 -10.80 -11.98
C LEU A 365 -30.28 -12.26 -11.82
N LYS A 366 -29.69 -12.61 -10.69
CA LYS A 366 -29.40 -14.00 -10.32
C LYS A 366 -30.65 -14.68 -9.75
N ASN A 367 -31.42 -13.92 -8.99
CA ASN A 367 -32.69 -14.32 -8.39
C ASN A 367 -33.46 -13.06 -7.94
N ALA A 368 -34.55 -13.20 -7.20
CA ALA A 368 -35.35 -12.07 -6.70
C ALA A 368 -34.61 -11.19 -5.66
N GLN A 369 -33.50 -11.64 -5.09
CA GLN A 369 -32.78 -11.00 -3.99
C GLN A 369 -31.34 -10.59 -4.37
N GLU A 370 -30.79 -11.14 -5.44
CA GLU A 370 -29.40 -10.92 -5.84
C GLU A 370 -29.28 -10.64 -7.34
N ALA A 371 -28.43 -9.69 -7.65
CA ALA A 371 -28.07 -9.33 -9.01
C ALA A 371 -26.58 -9.03 -9.12
N GLU A 372 -26.10 -8.96 -10.33
CA GLU A 372 -24.82 -8.35 -10.68
C GLU A 372 -25.05 -7.15 -11.58
N ALA A 373 -24.13 -6.17 -11.55
CA ALA A 373 -24.25 -4.98 -12.36
C ALA A 373 -22.89 -4.43 -12.80
N ILE A 374 -22.93 -3.61 -13.85
CA ILE A 374 -21.83 -2.71 -14.20
C ILE A 374 -22.37 -1.29 -14.08
N VAL A 375 -21.73 -0.49 -13.22
CA VAL A 375 -22.00 0.94 -13.12
C VAL A 375 -20.93 1.73 -13.87
N GLN A 376 -21.35 2.83 -14.49
CA GLN A 376 -20.46 3.76 -15.18
C GLN A 376 -20.80 5.19 -14.79
N PHE A 377 -19.79 6.03 -14.71
CA PHE A 377 -19.92 7.45 -14.40
C PHE A 377 -18.74 8.25 -14.94
N THR A 378 -18.88 9.57 -14.97
CA THR A 378 -17.78 10.48 -15.24
C THR A 378 -17.13 10.83 -13.91
N GLY A 379 -15.88 10.46 -13.74
CA GLY A 379 -15.07 10.79 -12.57
C GLY A 379 -14.45 12.18 -12.63
N ASN A 380 -13.68 12.53 -11.62
CA ASN A 380 -12.89 13.76 -11.60
C ASN A 380 -11.39 13.48 -11.32
N LYS A 381 -10.53 14.41 -11.71
CA LYS A 381 -9.05 14.29 -11.62
C LYS A 381 -8.50 14.36 -10.18
N ASP A 382 -9.30 14.90 -9.25
CA ASP A 382 -8.91 15.12 -7.86
C ASP A 382 -9.33 13.94 -6.96
N ALA A 383 -10.11 13.00 -7.52
CA ALA A 383 -10.43 11.75 -6.86
C ALA A 383 -9.20 10.82 -6.82
N ASP A 384 -9.02 10.15 -5.70
CA ASP A 384 -8.10 9.04 -5.51
C ASP A 384 -8.79 7.73 -5.85
N PHE A 385 -9.99 7.55 -5.32
CA PHE A 385 -10.85 6.40 -5.60
C PHE A 385 -12.33 6.75 -5.40
N TYR A 386 -13.20 5.79 -5.69
CA TYR A 386 -14.66 5.90 -5.56
C TYR A 386 -15.19 4.81 -4.65
N GLU A 387 -16.14 5.16 -3.82
CA GLU A 387 -16.93 4.24 -2.99
C GLU A 387 -18.30 4.07 -3.61
N VAL A 388 -18.73 2.82 -3.86
CA VAL A 388 -20.05 2.48 -4.41
C VAL A 388 -20.90 1.84 -3.35
N TYR A 389 -22.12 2.33 -3.18
CA TYR A 389 -23.03 1.88 -2.13
C TYR A 389 -24.39 1.49 -2.72
N GLU A 390 -25.06 0.57 -2.04
CA GLU A 390 -26.48 0.26 -2.22
C GLU A 390 -27.28 0.73 -1.00
N LYS A 391 -28.50 1.16 -1.24
CA LYS A 391 -29.41 1.55 -0.17
C LYS A 391 -30.02 0.32 0.50
N ASP A 392 -29.95 0.26 1.84
CA ASP A 392 -30.51 -0.81 2.65
C ASP A 392 -31.38 -0.20 3.79
N GLY A 393 -32.69 -0.11 3.55
CA GLY A 393 -33.61 0.67 4.38
C GLY A 393 -33.22 2.15 4.39
N ASP A 394 -32.97 2.69 5.58
CA ASP A 394 -32.53 4.08 5.76
C ASP A 394 -31.00 4.23 5.73
N THR A 395 -30.26 3.14 5.56
CA THR A 395 -28.79 3.13 5.58
C THR A 395 -28.19 2.88 4.20
N TRP A 396 -26.87 3.07 4.11
CA TRP A 396 -26.08 2.78 2.92
C TRP A 396 -25.04 1.72 3.25
N ARG A 397 -25.03 0.63 2.49
CA ARG A 397 -24.06 -0.44 2.60
C ARG A 397 -23.05 -0.34 1.45
N LEU A 398 -21.75 -0.35 1.78
CA LEU A 398 -20.71 -0.35 0.77
C LEU A 398 -20.74 -1.65 -0.04
N LEU A 399 -20.76 -1.52 -1.36
CA LEU A 399 -20.59 -2.64 -2.30
C LEU A 399 -19.12 -2.84 -2.60
N THR A 400 -18.41 -1.77 -3.00
CA THR A 400 -17.00 -1.84 -3.39
C THR A 400 -16.34 -0.46 -3.32
N GLY A 401 -14.99 -0.48 -3.25
CA GLY A 401 -14.12 0.65 -3.55
C GLY A 401 -13.31 0.39 -4.82
N SER A 402 -13.13 1.41 -5.66
CA SER A 402 -12.38 1.28 -6.92
C SER A 402 -11.83 2.60 -7.41
N SER A 403 -10.64 2.60 -8.01
CA SER A 403 -10.09 3.75 -8.73
C SER A 403 -10.64 3.91 -10.16
N ALA A 404 -11.41 2.95 -10.66
CA ALA A 404 -12.00 2.97 -11.99
C ALA A 404 -13.37 3.70 -12.00
N THR A 405 -13.78 4.17 -13.18
CA THR A 405 -15.09 4.81 -13.42
C THR A 405 -16.10 3.88 -14.12
N THR A 406 -15.67 2.69 -14.49
CA THR A 406 -16.51 1.57 -14.92
C THR A 406 -16.24 0.43 -13.94
N ILE A 407 -17.26 0.07 -13.16
CA ILE A 407 -17.09 -0.83 -12.01
C ILE A 407 -18.06 -2.00 -12.12
N TYR A 408 -17.52 -3.22 -12.06
CA TYR A 408 -18.31 -4.43 -11.94
C TYR A 408 -18.68 -4.68 -10.47
N LEU A 409 -19.96 -4.87 -10.22
CA LEU A 409 -20.55 -5.21 -8.94
C LEU A 409 -20.97 -6.69 -8.99
N PRO A 410 -20.21 -7.62 -8.42
CA PRO A 410 -20.52 -9.05 -8.49
C PRO A 410 -21.76 -9.43 -7.69
N LYS A 411 -22.17 -8.57 -6.75
CA LYS A 411 -23.34 -8.76 -5.93
C LYS A 411 -23.95 -7.41 -5.57
N VAL A 412 -25.17 -7.18 -6.03
CA VAL A 412 -26.10 -6.18 -5.55
C VAL A 412 -27.20 -6.94 -4.83
N SER A 413 -27.50 -6.60 -3.58
CA SER A 413 -28.47 -7.31 -2.76
C SER A 413 -29.71 -6.46 -2.56
N ARG A 414 -30.88 -7.03 -2.80
CA ARG A 414 -32.14 -6.35 -2.53
C ARG A 414 -32.30 -6.19 -1.02
N SER A 415 -32.57 -4.94 -0.58
CA SER A 415 -32.88 -4.70 0.82
C SER A 415 -34.07 -5.55 1.26
N ALA A 416 -33.99 -6.13 2.47
CA ALA A 416 -35.08 -6.93 3.03
C ALA A 416 -36.38 -6.13 3.18
N SER A 417 -36.28 -4.82 3.37
CA SER A 417 -37.41 -3.89 3.45
C SER A 417 -37.87 -3.37 2.09
N ALA A 418 -37.12 -3.62 1.01
CA ALA A 418 -37.45 -3.11 -0.32
C ALA A 418 -38.43 -4.03 -1.03
N THR A 419 -39.68 -3.59 -1.13
CA THR A 419 -40.73 -4.28 -1.90
C THR A 419 -40.90 -3.71 -3.32
N GLY A 420 -40.38 -2.51 -3.61
CA GLY A 420 -40.42 -1.83 -4.89
C GLY A 420 -39.54 -2.46 -5.97
N ALA A 421 -39.78 -2.11 -7.21
CA ALA A 421 -38.98 -2.53 -8.36
C ALA A 421 -37.64 -1.80 -8.45
N SER A 422 -37.45 -0.74 -7.72
CA SER A 422 -36.25 0.13 -7.80
C SER A 422 -35.54 0.23 -6.45
N GLN A 423 -34.21 0.28 -6.49
CA GLN A 423 -33.34 0.49 -5.33
C GLN A 423 -32.24 1.50 -5.70
N GLU A 424 -31.95 2.43 -4.81
CA GLU A 424 -30.90 3.41 -5.07
C GLU A 424 -29.50 2.82 -4.93
N LEU A 425 -28.64 3.20 -5.86
CA LEU A 425 -27.17 3.11 -5.76
C LEU A 425 -26.60 4.52 -5.68
N LYS A 426 -25.50 4.68 -4.95
CA LYS A 426 -24.74 5.93 -4.95
C LYS A 426 -23.25 5.69 -5.13
N VAL A 427 -22.58 6.69 -5.71
CA VAL A 427 -21.13 6.75 -5.83
C VAL A 427 -20.64 8.05 -5.19
N VAL A 428 -19.61 7.92 -4.35
CA VAL A 428 -18.93 9.02 -3.68
C VAL A 428 -17.47 9.02 -4.13
N ALA A 429 -16.94 10.17 -4.53
CA ALA A 429 -15.51 10.32 -4.79
C ALA A 429 -14.78 10.60 -3.48
N VAL A 430 -13.69 9.88 -3.23
CA VAL A 430 -12.73 10.18 -2.17
C VAL A 430 -11.54 10.88 -2.79
N GLY A 431 -11.27 12.12 -2.34
CA GLY A 431 -10.19 12.94 -2.88
C GLY A 431 -8.82 12.51 -2.39
N LYS A 432 -7.79 12.91 -3.11
CA LYS A 432 -6.38 12.73 -2.69
C LYS A 432 -6.06 13.37 -1.34
N ASN A 433 -6.89 14.31 -0.89
CA ASN A 433 -6.83 14.93 0.43
C ASN A 433 -7.69 14.21 1.49
N GLY A 434 -8.24 13.03 1.20
CA GLY A 434 -9.05 12.23 2.11
C GLY A 434 -10.50 12.71 2.31
N LEU A 435 -10.91 13.83 1.67
CA LEU A 435 -12.28 14.34 1.78
C LEU A 435 -13.22 13.60 0.82
N ARG A 436 -14.47 13.40 1.24
CA ARG A 436 -15.51 12.77 0.43
C ARG A 436 -16.38 13.82 -0.25
N SER A 437 -16.72 13.56 -1.51
CA SER A 437 -17.67 14.38 -2.29
C SER A 437 -19.11 14.18 -1.82
N GLU A 438 -19.99 15.06 -2.30
CA GLU A 438 -21.41 14.73 -2.42
C GLU A 438 -21.60 13.48 -3.29
N ALA A 439 -22.69 12.75 -3.06
CA ALA A 439 -22.98 11.53 -3.78
C ALA A 439 -23.63 11.79 -5.15
N ALA A 440 -23.21 11.06 -6.17
CA ALA A 440 -24.04 10.84 -7.35
C ALA A 440 -24.96 9.64 -7.10
N THR A 441 -26.22 9.71 -7.49
CA THR A 441 -27.19 8.63 -7.29
C THR A 441 -27.79 8.14 -8.60
N THR A 442 -28.18 6.87 -8.64
CA THR A 442 -28.95 6.27 -9.73
C THR A 442 -29.84 5.16 -9.19
N ASN A 443 -30.79 4.72 -9.97
CA ASN A 443 -31.68 3.61 -9.60
C ASN A 443 -31.20 2.31 -10.25
N PHE A 444 -31.17 1.26 -9.47
CA PHE A 444 -31.07 -0.12 -9.93
C PHE A 444 -32.47 -0.68 -10.08
N ASP A 445 -32.81 -1.21 -11.26
CA ASP A 445 -34.11 -1.74 -11.54
C ASP A 445 -34.16 -3.26 -11.36
N TRP A 446 -34.93 -3.71 -10.39
CA TRP A 446 -35.17 -5.14 -10.14
C TRP A 446 -36.14 -5.78 -11.13
N GLY A 447 -36.79 -4.99 -11.99
CA GLY A 447 -37.74 -5.48 -12.98
C GLY A 447 -39.04 -6.07 -12.39
N MET A 448 -39.14 -6.18 -11.07
CA MET A 448 -40.29 -6.74 -10.36
C MET A 448 -40.47 -6.14 -8.98
N THR A 449 -41.68 -6.08 -8.51
CA THR A 449 -42.04 -5.80 -7.11
C THR A 449 -42.18 -7.12 -6.35
N VAL A 450 -41.79 -7.13 -5.05
CA VAL A 450 -42.06 -8.26 -4.16
C VAL A 450 -43.30 -7.93 -3.36
N GLN A 451 -44.39 -8.63 -3.62
CA GLN A 451 -45.67 -8.37 -2.95
C GLN A 451 -45.80 -9.01 -1.57
N ASP A 452 -45.09 -10.11 -1.34
CA ASP A 452 -45.01 -10.77 -0.03
C ASP A 452 -43.74 -11.62 0.06
N THR A 453 -42.89 -11.32 1.02
CA THR A 453 -41.64 -12.06 1.28
C THR A 453 -41.83 -13.24 2.23
N SER A 454 -43.01 -13.34 2.87
CA SER A 454 -43.31 -14.40 3.83
C SER A 454 -43.81 -15.70 3.21
N LEU A 455 -44.25 -15.64 1.95
CA LEU A 455 -44.67 -16.85 1.23
C LEU A 455 -43.51 -17.41 0.43
N PRO A 456 -43.10 -18.66 0.67
CA PRO A 456 -42.22 -19.36 -0.25
C PRO A 456 -42.97 -19.45 -1.60
N ARG A 457 -42.47 -18.71 -2.60
CA ARG A 457 -42.95 -18.94 -3.97
C ARG A 457 -42.63 -20.37 -4.32
N PRO A 458 -43.62 -21.20 -4.73
CA PRO A 458 -43.28 -22.42 -5.39
C PRO A 458 -42.43 -22.02 -6.61
N LEU A 459 -41.18 -22.41 -6.63
CA LEU A 459 -40.41 -22.49 -7.87
C LEU A 459 -41.35 -23.16 -8.86
N ALA A 460 -41.60 -22.53 -10.01
CA ALA A 460 -42.60 -22.95 -10.95
C ALA A 460 -42.51 -24.45 -11.21
N GLU A 461 -43.35 -25.22 -10.56
CA GLU A 461 -43.58 -26.63 -10.87
C GLU A 461 -44.37 -26.81 -12.20
N ASN A 462 -44.59 -25.74 -12.95
CA ASN A 462 -45.36 -25.72 -14.16
C ASN A 462 -44.68 -25.08 -15.36
N ILE A 463 -43.41 -25.47 -15.58
CA ILE A 463 -42.90 -25.46 -16.96
C ILE A 463 -42.83 -26.94 -17.35
N VAL A 464 -43.98 -27.47 -17.70
CA VAL A 464 -44.07 -28.69 -18.51
C VAL A 464 -44.05 -28.24 -19.96
N PRO A 465 -43.26 -28.85 -20.85
CA PRO A 465 -43.03 -28.48 -22.22
C PRO A 465 -44.28 -28.54 -23.09
#